data_f333a5affd71a70bc766cccc2e46a9c3
#
_entry.id   f333a5affd71a70bc766cccc2e46a9c3
#
_cell.length_a   1.000
_cell.length_b   1.000
_cell.length_c   1.000
_cell.angle_alpha   90.00
_cell.angle_beta   90.00
_cell.angle_gamma   90.00
#
_symmetry.space_group_name_H-M   'P 1'
#
loop_
_entity.id
_entity.type
_entity.pdbx_description
1 polymer ?
#
loop_
_entity_poly.entity_id
_entity_poly.type
_entity_poly.pdbx_seq_one_letter_code
_entity_poly.pdbx_strand_id
1 'polypeptide(L)'
;MNVKTVPFLLCVAVLLGVLQGCASLQRLPAVPADFTTRADVLGIPNARFFVDEDLSPYLQEVMGALDREKAFLAKSGHVGEMPPANFLALSGGGDDGAFGAGLLVGWTQSGTRPQFKLVTGISTGALIAPFAFLGLDYDNLLKEFYTGIGPKDIYVTRSILSVITSDALSDNTPLWNLVRKLVNRDMLNEIAAEYEKGRILLIGTTNLDSRRPVIWNMGAIASSKDPRALDLFDRIILASAAIPGVFPPVMIPVEINGKPFDEMHVDGGATAQVFVYPPSLFDLARSRQIKTDIRKRNLYVIRNGRLDPEWASVDRRLLPIAGRAISSLIHSQGVGDLYRIYLVAKRDGVDYNLAYIGPEFNTVHKEEFDNAYMKALFEYGYDLARNGYQWKKTPPFLESSKPLPQGLSD
;
A
#
# COMPACT_ATOMS: atom_id res chain seq x y z
N MET A 1 19.81 52.15 -36.42
CA MET A 1 19.40 50.89 -35.77
C MET A 1 18.06 50.50 -36.38
N ASN A 2 18.02 49.38 -37.08
CA ASN A 2 16.84 48.98 -37.85
C ASN A 2 15.69 48.58 -36.91
N VAL A 3 14.53 49.24 -37.01
CA VAL A 3 13.32 49.04 -36.22
C VAL A 3 12.80 47.56 -36.30
N LYS A 4 13.26 46.77 -37.25
CA LYS A 4 12.88 45.35 -37.42
C LYS A 4 13.69 44.37 -36.55
N THR A 5 14.81 44.78 -35.94
CA THR A 5 15.66 43.93 -35.12
C THR A 5 15.22 43.86 -33.64
N VAL A 6 14.47 44.84 -33.16
CA VAL A 6 14.00 44.93 -31.77
C VAL A 6 13.00 43.81 -31.41
N PRO A 7 11.95 43.52 -32.24
CA PRO A 7 11.02 42.43 -31.91
C PRO A 7 11.67 41.06 -32.00
N PHE A 8 12.64 40.86 -32.88
CA PHE A 8 13.35 39.56 -32.97
C PHE A 8 14.24 39.31 -31.74
N LEU A 9 14.95 40.30 -31.24
CA LEU A 9 15.74 40.21 -30.01
C LEU A 9 14.87 40.01 -28.79
N LEU A 10 13.68 40.63 -28.75
CA LEU A 10 12.73 40.41 -27.66
C LEU A 10 12.16 38.98 -27.68
N CYS A 11 11.81 38.44 -28.83
CA CYS A 11 11.38 37.06 -28.98
C CYS A 11 12.48 36.06 -28.60
N VAL A 12 13.74 36.31 -28.99
CA VAL A 12 14.88 35.48 -28.63
C VAL A 12 15.17 35.56 -27.13
N ALA A 13 15.07 36.74 -26.51
CA ALA A 13 15.24 36.91 -25.06
C ALA A 13 14.11 36.22 -24.26
N VAL A 14 12.87 36.28 -24.74
CA VAL A 14 11.73 35.56 -24.17
C VAL A 14 11.91 34.04 -24.32
N LEU A 15 12.36 33.56 -25.49
CA LEU A 15 12.64 32.15 -25.72
C LEU A 15 13.81 31.65 -24.84
N LEU A 16 14.86 32.42 -24.69
CA LEU A 16 16.00 32.12 -23.80
C LEU A 16 15.59 32.20 -22.33
N GLY A 17 14.67 33.10 -21.92
CA GLY A 17 14.10 33.17 -20.60
C GLY A 17 13.22 31.96 -20.27
N VAL A 18 12.48 31.47 -21.26
CA VAL A 18 11.66 30.23 -21.12
C VAL A 18 12.55 28.97 -21.04
N LEU A 19 13.69 28.95 -21.71
CA LEU A 19 14.64 27.84 -21.62
C LEU A 19 15.42 27.78 -20.30
N GLN A 20 15.56 28.89 -19.60
CA GLN A 20 16.13 28.91 -18.23
C GLN A 20 15.08 28.67 -17.14
N GLY A 21 13.81 28.65 -17.51
CA GLY A 21 12.67 28.48 -16.59
C GLY A 21 12.30 27.04 -16.23
N CYS A 22 13.02 26.02 -16.71
CA CYS A 22 12.93 24.67 -16.16
C CYS A 22 13.75 24.59 -14.87
N ALA A 23 13.29 25.30 -13.82
CA ALA A 23 13.75 25.02 -12.47
C ALA A 23 13.32 23.58 -12.16
N SER A 24 14.23 22.62 -12.28
CA SER A 24 14.01 21.28 -11.79
C SER A 24 13.66 21.39 -10.31
N LEU A 25 12.58 20.75 -9.88
CA LEU A 25 12.25 20.65 -8.46
C LEU A 25 13.48 20.14 -7.73
N GLN A 26 13.91 20.87 -6.70
CA GLN A 26 15.15 20.55 -5.99
C GLN A 26 14.98 19.29 -5.17
N ARG A 27 15.91 18.35 -5.31
CA ARG A 27 16.09 17.19 -4.44
C ARG A 27 17.57 16.98 -4.16
N LEU A 28 17.89 16.29 -3.08
CA LEU A 28 19.25 15.79 -2.88
C LEU A 28 19.62 14.79 -3.99
N PRO A 29 20.91 14.52 -4.22
CA PRO A 29 21.31 13.51 -5.20
C PRO A 29 20.60 12.18 -4.98
N ALA A 30 20.23 11.50 -6.06
CA ALA A 30 19.71 10.15 -5.98
C ALA A 30 20.79 9.19 -5.47
N VAL A 31 20.37 8.15 -4.75
CA VAL A 31 21.26 7.06 -4.31
C VAL A 31 21.91 6.40 -5.53
N PRO A 32 23.26 6.29 -5.61
CA PRO A 32 23.91 5.57 -6.68
C PRO A 32 23.47 4.09 -6.75
N ALA A 33 23.37 3.54 -7.96
CA ALA A 33 22.81 2.21 -8.21
C ALA A 33 23.39 1.10 -7.30
N ASP A 34 24.73 1.10 -7.11
CA ASP A 34 25.43 0.08 -6.30
C ASP A 34 25.14 0.19 -4.79
N PHE A 35 24.48 1.25 -4.35
CA PHE A 35 24.17 1.51 -2.94
C PHE A 35 22.68 1.46 -2.62
N THR A 36 21.81 1.25 -3.59
CA THR A 36 20.34 1.32 -3.42
C THR A 36 19.84 0.44 -2.26
N THR A 37 20.36 -0.78 -2.13
CA THR A 37 19.94 -1.71 -1.07
C THR A 37 20.69 -1.54 0.25
N ARG A 38 21.73 -0.66 0.27
CA ARG A 38 22.62 -0.45 1.42
C ARG A 38 22.53 0.95 2.03
N ALA A 39 21.74 1.83 1.44
CA ALA A 39 21.52 3.15 1.98
C ALA A 39 20.82 3.06 3.35
N ASP A 40 21.37 3.73 4.33
CA ASP A 40 20.89 3.73 5.70
C ASP A 40 19.65 4.58 5.88
N VAL A 41 18.72 4.10 6.69
CA VAL A 41 17.48 4.79 7.03
C VAL A 41 17.47 5.06 8.53
N LEU A 42 17.92 6.23 8.94
CA LEU A 42 17.97 6.68 10.35
C LEU A 42 18.73 5.74 11.30
N GLY A 43 19.63 4.91 10.81
CA GLY A 43 20.32 3.90 11.62
C GLY A 43 19.40 2.79 12.15
N ILE A 44 18.20 2.63 11.59
CA ILE A 44 17.22 1.65 12.06
C ILE A 44 17.48 0.30 11.39
N PRO A 45 17.89 -0.74 12.13
CA PRO A 45 18.07 -2.08 11.58
C PRO A 45 16.76 -2.62 11.01
N ASN A 46 16.85 -3.27 9.85
CA ASN A 46 15.67 -3.86 9.19
C ASN A 46 14.50 -2.88 8.97
N ALA A 47 14.79 -1.57 8.80
CA ALA A 47 13.76 -0.56 8.50
C ALA A 47 13.00 -0.88 7.21
N ARG A 48 13.66 -1.57 6.27
CA ARG A 48 13.08 -1.92 4.96
C ARG A 48 13.72 -3.15 4.35
N PHE A 49 13.04 -3.73 3.35
CA PHE A 49 13.47 -4.91 2.61
C PHE A 49 13.26 -4.72 1.11
N PHE A 50 14.17 -5.32 0.32
CA PHE A 50 14.06 -5.46 -1.13
C PHE A 50 13.79 -6.92 -1.46
N VAL A 51 12.66 -7.22 -2.11
CA VAL A 51 12.18 -8.60 -2.33
C VAL A 51 12.88 -9.33 -3.48
N ASP A 52 13.63 -8.61 -4.27
CA ASP A 52 14.42 -9.06 -5.42
C ASP A 52 15.92 -9.19 -5.12
N GLU A 53 16.29 -9.08 -3.84
CA GLU A 53 17.66 -9.23 -3.32
C GLU A 53 17.76 -10.39 -2.30
N ASP A 54 18.83 -10.39 -1.50
CA ASP A 54 18.99 -11.35 -0.39
C ASP A 54 17.87 -11.18 0.65
N LEU A 55 17.05 -12.22 0.78
CA LEU A 55 15.96 -12.27 1.75
C LEU A 55 16.41 -12.62 3.17
N SER A 56 17.72 -12.76 3.44
CA SER A 56 18.22 -13.08 4.77
C SER A 56 17.80 -12.07 5.82
N PRO A 57 17.85 -10.73 5.58
CA PRO A 57 17.35 -9.74 6.55
C PRO A 57 15.85 -9.88 6.83
N TYR A 58 15.06 -10.17 5.79
CA TYR A 58 13.61 -10.40 5.95
C TYR A 58 13.34 -11.65 6.78
N LEU A 59 14.03 -12.77 6.48
CA LEU A 59 13.91 -14.00 7.24
C LEU A 59 14.36 -13.80 8.70
N GLN A 60 15.44 -13.07 8.92
CA GLN A 60 15.91 -12.73 10.27
C GLN A 60 14.85 -11.95 11.07
N GLU A 61 14.17 -10.98 10.43
CA GLU A 61 13.08 -10.24 11.06
C GLU A 61 11.90 -11.16 11.42
N VAL A 62 11.50 -12.05 10.51
CA VAL A 62 10.43 -13.02 10.79
C VAL A 62 10.78 -13.95 11.94
N MET A 63 12.04 -14.42 12.02
CA MET A 63 12.50 -15.24 13.14
C MET A 63 12.56 -14.44 14.45
N GLY A 64 13.05 -13.21 14.42
CA GLY A 64 13.04 -12.31 15.58
C GLY A 64 11.61 -12.03 16.07
N ALA A 65 10.66 -11.83 15.15
CA ALA A 65 9.25 -11.67 15.51
C ALA A 65 8.65 -12.93 16.15
N LEU A 66 9.04 -14.13 15.67
CA LEU A 66 8.64 -15.39 16.28
C LEU A 66 9.20 -15.53 17.70
N ASP A 67 10.45 -15.14 17.92
CA ASP A 67 11.07 -15.23 19.24
C ASP A 67 10.46 -14.20 20.22
N ARG A 68 10.18 -12.97 19.78
CA ARG A 68 9.43 -11.98 20.57
C ARG A 68 8.04 -12.52 20.97
N GLU A 69 7.32 -13.15 20.02
CA GLU A 69 6.00 -13.74 20.30
C GLU A 69 6.08 -14.87 21.32
N LYS A 70 7.04 -15.79 21.18
CA LYS A 70 7.26 -16.87 22.16
C LYS A 70 7.53 -16.31 23.55
N ALA A 71 8.40 -15.29 23.64
CA ALA A 71 8.71 -14.64 24.90
C ALA A 71 7.47 -13.96 25.53
N PHE A 72 6.65 -13.28 24.70
CA PHE A 72 5.40 -12.66 25.14
C PHE A 72 4.40 -13.71 25.64
N LEU A 73 4.19 -14.81 24.88
CA LEU A 73 3.29 -15.89 25.26
C LEU A 73 3.72 -16.56 26.57
N ALA A 74 5.00 -16.86 26.72
CA ALA A 74 5.55 -17.43 27.96
C ALA A 74 5.33 -16.50 29.15
N LYS A 75 5.60 -15.19 28.98
CA LYS A 75 5.37 -14.18 30.03
C LYS A 75 3.90 -14.03 30.41
N SER A 76 2.99 -14.25 29.45
CA SER A 76 1.53 -14.20 29.64
C SER A 76 0.96 -15.51 30.21
N GLY A 77 1.80 -16.50 30.56
CA GLY A 77 1.36 -17.79 31.10
C GLY A 77 0.75 -18.74 30.07
N HIS A 78 0.95 -18.51 28.78
CA HIS A 78 0.45 -19.41 27.74
C HIS A 78 1.17 -20.76 27.80
N VAL A 79 0.39 -21.85 27.84
CA VAL A 79 0.87 -23.23 27.85
C VAL A 79 0.24 -23.97 26.68
N GLY A 80 1.04 -24.68 25.89
CA GLY A 80 0.57 -25.49 24.77
C GLY A 80 1.07 -25.03 23.41
N GLU A 81 0.33 -25.38 22.35
CA GLU A 81 0.65 -25.02 20.98
C GLU A 81 0.55 -23.51 20.74
N MET A 82 1.35 -23.00 19.84
CA MET A 82 1.25 -21.59 19.44
C MET A 82 -0.12 -21.29 18.80
N PRO A 83 -0.73 -20.14 19.11
CA PRO A 83 -1.99 -19.75 18.51
C PRO A 83 -1.84 -19.61 16.97
N PRO A 84 -2.93 -19.79 16.21
CA PRO A 84 -2.91 -19.59 14.76
C PRO A 84 -2.34 -18.22 14.38
N ALA A 85 -1.51 -18.18 13.31
CA ALA A 85 -1.05 -16.92 12.76
C ALA A 85 -2.01 -16.44 11.68
N ASN A 86 -2.64 -15.30 11.92
CA ASN A 86 -3.54 -14.65 10.97
C ASN A 86 -2.79 -13.52 10.26
N PHE A 87 -2.77 -13.54 8.94
CA PHE A 87 -2.15 -12.53 8.08
C PHE A 87 -3.25 -11.74 7.38
N LEU A 88 -3.10 -10.43 7.32
CA LEU A 88 -3.98 -9.52 6.59
C LEU A 88 -3.20 -8.80 5.51
N ALA A 89 -3.66 -8.88 4.27
CA ALA A 89 -3.11 -8.15 3.14
C ALA A 89 -4.17 -7.18 2.58
N LEU A 90 -3.86 -5.89 2.59
CA LEU A 90 -4.74 -4.81 2.17
C LEU A 90 -4.23 -4.22 0.85
N SER A 91 -5.03 -4.31 -0.20
CA SER A 91 -4.63 -3.80 -1.50
C SER A 91 -4.77 -2.28 -1.62
N GLY A 92 -4.13 -1.71 -2.64
CA GLY A 92 -4.48 -0.40 -3.17
C GLY A 92 -5.91 -0.36 -3.72
N GLY A 93 -6.40 0.85 -4.05
CA GLY A 93 -7.75 1.06 -4.59
C GLY A 93 -8.31 2.46 -4.42
N GLY A 94 -7.54 3.46 -3.99
CA GLY A 94 -8.03 4.82 -3.81
C GLY A 94 -9.19 4.90 -2.81
N ASP A 95 -10.29 5.50 -3.21
CA ASP A 95 -11.51 5.63 -2.39
C ASP A 95 -12.30 4.31 -2.22
N ASP A 96 -12.03 3.30 -3.04
CA ASP A 96 -12.50 1.93 -2.82
C ASP A 96 -11.98 1.31 -1.51
N GLY A 97 -10.99 1.93 -0.86
CA GLY A 97 -10.57 1.60 0.50
C GLY A 97 -11.69 1.65 1.54
N ALA A 98 -12.77 2.40 1.26
CA ALA A 98 -13.96 2.43 2.08
C ALA A 98 -14.59 1.03 2.25
N PHE A 99 -14.48 0.14 1.24
CA PHE A 99 -14.89 -1.25 1.34
C PHE A 99 -14.12 -1.99 2.42
N GLY A 100 -12.77 -1.95 2.35
CA GLY A 100 -11.91 -2.64 3.32
C GLY A 100 -12.09 -2.11 4.74
N ALA A 101 -12.26 -0.79 4.89
CA ALA A 101 -12.54 -0.16 6.18
C ALA A 101 -13.89 -0.66 6.74
N GLY A 102 -14.96 -0.61 5.95
CA GLY A 102 -16.28 -1.11 6.33
C GLY A 102 -16.25 -2.61 6.68
N LEU A 103 -15.58 -3.42 5.85
CA LEU A 103 -15.43 -4.85 6.08
C LEU A 103 -14.74 -5.14 7.43
N LEU A 104 -13.65 -4.44 7.75
CA LEU A 104 -12.92 -4.63 9.01
C LEU A 104 -13.76 -4.24 10.22
N VAL A 105 -14.45 -3.10 10.17
CA VAL A 105 -15.32 -2.64 11.26
C VAL A 105 -16.53 -3.58 11.44
N GLY A 106 -17.17 -4.00 10.36
CA GLY A 106 -18.25 -4.99 10.41
C GLY A 106 -17.78 -6.36 10.93
N TRP A 107 -16.53 -6.75 10.58
CA TRP A 107 -15.95 -7.99 11.08
C TRP A 107 -15.67 -7.93 12.59
N THR A 108 -15.26 -6.78 13.13
CA THR A 108 -15.20 -6.57 14.58
C THR A 108 -16.57 -6.70 15.21
N GLN A 109 -17.60 -6.08 14.61
CA GLN A 109 -18.98 -6.15 15.11
C GLN A 109 -19.54 -7.58 15.16
N SER A 110 -19.11 -8.46 14.24
CA SER A 110 -19.46 -9.89 14.28
C SER A 110 -18.80 -10.66 15.42
N GLY A 111 -17.82 -10.07 16.11
CA GLY A 111 -17.03 -10.73 17.15
C GLY A 111 -16.03 -11.78 16.65
N THR A 112 -15.84 -11.91 15.32
CA THR A 112 -15.01 -12.98 14.72
C THR A 112 -13.72 -12.49 14.09
N ARG A 113 -13.44 -11.18 14.12
CA ARG A 113 -12.20 -10.62 13.61
C ARG A 113 -11.01 -11.08 14.47
N PRO A 114 -10.03 -11.81 13.90
CA PRO A 114 -8.87 -12.25 14.66
C PRO A 114 -7.87 -11.11 14.87
N GLN A 115 -7.02 -11.26 15.88
CA GLN A 115 -5.81 -10.45 15.93
C GLN A 115 -4.86 -10.90 14.81
N PHE A 116 -4.31 -9.94 14.06
CA PHE A 116 -3.40 -10.24 12.96
C PHE A 116 -1.95 -10.24 13.43
N LYS A 117 -1.23 -11.29 13.06
CA LYS A 117 0.21 -11.44 13.29
C LYS A 117 1.03 -10.61 12.30
N LEU A 118 0.56 -10.53 11.07
CA LEU A 118 1.14 -9.74 9.98
C LEU A 118 0.02 -8.92 9.35
N VAL A 119 0.26 -7.62 9.17
CA VAL A 119 -0.58 -6.75 8.35
C VAL A 119 0.30 -6.11 7.29
N THR A 120 -0.14 -6.18 6.04
CA THR A 120 0.53 -5.52 4.92
C THR A 120 -0.43 -4.56 4.22
N GLY A 121 0.08 -3.44 3.71
CA GLY A 121 -0.75 -2.46 3.01
C GLY A 121 -0.03 -1.77 1.86
N ILE A 122 -0.79 -1.44 0.81
CA ILE A 122 -0.37 -0.63 -0.33
C ILE A 122 -1.43 0.43 -0.58
N SER A 123 -1.03 1.68 -0.88
CA SER A 123 -1.92 2.79 -1.23
C SER A 123 -2.99 3.02 -0.14
N THR A 124 -4.27 3.00 -0.47
CA THR A 124 -5.34 3.06 0.53
C THR A 124 -5.24 1.93 1.58
N GLY A 125 -4.70 0.76 1.19
CA GLY A 125 -4.40 -0.32 2.14
C GLY A 125 -3.31 0.06 3.15
N ALA A 126 -2.36 0.93 2.79
CA ALA A 126 -1.36 1.47 3.71
C ALA A 126 -1.98 2.46 4.71
N LEU A 127 -3.00 3.21 4.29
CA LEU A 127 -3.79 4.08 5.18
C LEU A 127 -4.62 3.27 6.19
N ILE A 128 -5.16 2.11 5.79
CA ILE A 128 -5.97 1.22 6.65
C ILE A 128 -5.08 0.39 7.60
N ALA A 129 -3.88 0.01 7.15
CA ALA A 129 -3.06 -1.00 7.81
C ALA A 129 -2.70 -0.69 9.29
N PRO A 130 -2.33 0.53 9.70
CA PRO A 130 -2.06 0.85 11.10
C PRO A 130 -3.28 0.61 12.01
N PHE A 131 -4.48 1.02 11.57
CA PHE A 131 -5.74 0.82 12.29
C PHE A 131 -6.10 -0.66 12.41
N ALA A 132 -5.97 -1.40 11.30
CA ALA A 132 -6.20 -2.85 11.27
C ALA A 132 -5.22 -3.61 12.17
N PHE A 133 -3.97 -3.14 12.26
CA PHE A 133 -2.92 -3.69 13.08
C PHE A 133 -3.18 -3.46 14.58
N LEU A 134 -3.59 -2.26 14.96
CA LEU A 134 -3.90 -1.94 16.36
C LEU A 134 -5.21 -2.56 16.83
N GLY A 135 -6.18 -2.73 15.94
CA GLY A 135 -7.39 -3.51 16.22
C GLY A 135 -8.62 -2.67 16.52
N LEU A 136 -9.53 -3.24 17.32
CA LEU A 136 -10.90 -2.75 17.52
C LEU A 136 -11.01 -1.33 18.10
N ASP A 137 -10.05 -0.90 18.90
CA ASP A 137 -10.07 0.44 19.53
C ASP A 137 -9.94 1.56 18.51
N TYR A 138 -9.41 1.23 17.32
CA TYR A 138 -9.23 2.14 16.20
C TYR A 138 -10.34 2.10 15.14
N ASP A 139 -11.35 1.25 15.30
CA ASP A 139 -12.41 1.08 14.31
C ASP A 139 -13.26 2.34 14.12
N ASN A 140 -13.54 3.10 15.18
CA ASN A 140 -14.27 4.36 15.08
C ASN A 140 -13.49 5.39 14.27
N LEU A 141 -12.18 5.49 14.47
CA LEU A 141 -11.33 6.41 13.74
C LEU A 141 -11.21 6.00 12.26
N LEU A 142 -11.11 4.70 11.99
CA LEU A 142 -11.12 4.15 10.64
C LEU A 142 -12.45 4.44 9.91
N LYS A 143 -13.58 4.29 10.60
CA LYS A 143 -14.91 4.67 10.08
C LYS A 143 -14.98 6.16 9.78
N GLU A 144 -14.60 7.01 10.73
CA GLU A 144 -14.61 8.46 10.56
C GLU A 144 -13.76 8.89 9.36
N PHE A 145 -12.57 8.31 9.20
CA PHE A 145 -11.70 8.58 8.07
C PHE A 145 -12.41 8.30 6.74
N TYR A 146 -12.94 7.10 6.52
CA TYR A 146 -13.51 6.72 5.22
C TYR A 146 -14.94 7.23 4.97
N THR A 147 -15.65 7.68 5.98
CA THR A 147 -17.01 8.23 5.83
C THR A 147 -17.08 9.74 6.00
N GLY A 148 -16.03 10.37 6.55
CA GLY A 148 -16.00 11.81 6.86
C GLY A 148 -15.27 12.66 5.83
N ILE A 149 -14.42 12.07 5.00
CA ILE A 149 -13.58 12.80 4.03
C ILE A 149 -14.24 12.90 2.65
N GLY A 150 -13.79 13.87 1.88
CA GLY A 150 -14.15 14.07 0.48
C GLY A 150 -12.96 14.57 -0.33
N PRO A 151 -13.13 14.89 -1.64
CA PRO A 151 -12.01 15.25 -2.53
C PRO A 151 -11.08 16.34 -1.97
N LYS A 152 -11.65 17.37 -1.33
CA LYS A 152 -10.89 18.52 -0.78
C LYS A 152 -9.98 18.15 0.40
N ASP A 153 -10.28 17.06 1.09
CA ASP A 153 -9.48 16.57 2.22
C ASP A 153 -8.30 15.73 1.74
N ILE A 154 -8.29 15.34 0.46
CA ILE A 154 -7.27 14.50 -0.16
C ILE A 154 -6.35 15.31 -1.06
N TYR A 155 -6.92 16.16 -1.95
CA TYR A 155 -6.10 16.90 -2.92
C TYR A 155 -6.71 18.23 -3.34
N VAL A 156 -5.83 19.07 -3.90
CA VAL A 156 -6.20 20.29 -4.63
C VAL A 156 -5.70 20.15 -6.06
N THR A 157 -6.61 20.24 -7.03
CA THR A 157 -6.25 20.21 -8.46
C THR A 157 -5.42 21.44 -8.83
N ARG A 158 -4.29 21.24 -9.48
CA ARG A 158 -3.42 22.30 -9.95
C ARG A 158 -3.93 22.91 -11.28
N SER A 159 -3.66 24.19 -11.51
CA SER A 159 -3.95 24.81 -12.79
C SER A 159 -3.05 24.24 -13.92
N ILE A 160 -3.52 24.27 -15.17
CA ILE A 160 -2.76 23.76 -16.34
C ILE A 160 -1.35 24.40 -16.42
N LEU A 161 -1.23 25.68 -16.10
CA LEU A 161 0.07 26.39 -16.13
C LEU A 161 1.01 25.90 -15.02
N SER A 162 0.48 25.56 -13.83
CA SER A 162 1.30 25.05 -12.73
C SER A 162 1.71 23.59 -12.93
N VAL A 163 0.93 22.80 -13.67
CA VAL A 163 1.26 21.40 -14.00
C VAL A 163 2.54 21.30 -14.84
N ILE A 164 2.78 22.26 -15.73
CA ILE A 164 3.98 22.27 -16.60
C ILE A 164 5.28 22.38 -15.80
N THR A 165 5.24 23.01 -14.63
CA THR A 165 6.41 23.22 -13.75
C THR A 165 6.39 22.35 -12.49
N SER A 166 5.41 21.44 -12.36
CA SER A 166 5.26 20.56 -11.20
C SER A 166 5.48 19.10 -11.59
N ASP A 167 5.64 18.25 -10.59
CA ASP A 167 5.82 16.80 -10.69
C ASP A 167 4.51 16.00 -10.66
N ALA A 168 3.34 16.68 -10.53
CA ALA A 168 2.04 16.04 -10.45
C ALA A 168 0.89 16.95 -10.87
N LEU A 169 -0.25 16.33 -11.23
CA LEU A 169 -1.49 17.03 -11.59
C LEU A 169 -2.19 17.68 -10.38
N SER A 170 -1.99 17.14 -9.19
CA SER A 170 -2.64 17.58 -7.96
C SER A 170 -1.63 17.82 -6.84
N ASP A 171 -2.02 18.65 -5.88
CA ASP A 171 -1.32 18.86 -4.61
C ASP A 171 -1.98 17.98 -3.54
N ASN A 172 -1.23 17.10 -2.90
CA ASN A 172 -1.70 16.20 -1.85
C ASN A 172 -1.41 16.70 -0.43
N THR A 173 -1.12 17.99 -0.26
CA THR A 173 -0.95 18.60 1.07
C THR A 173 -2.13 18.34 2.00
N PRO A 174 -3.41 18.34 1.56
CA PRO A 174 -4.52 17.98 2.43
C PRO A 174 -4.38 16.55 2.99
N LEU A 175 -4.08 15.56 2.15
CA LEU A 175 -3.84 14.18 2.60
C LEU A 175 -2.66 14.10 3.57
N TRP A 176 -1.57 14.82 3.29
CA TRP A 176 -0.43 14.92 4.20
C TRP A 176 -0.82 15.41 5.60
N ASN A 177 -1.59 16.51 5.65
CA ASN A 177 -2.06 17.05 6.91
C ASN A 177 -3.00 16.09 7.65
N LEU A 178 -3.83 15.35 6.90
CA LEU A 178 -4.74 14.34 7.45
C LEU A 178 -3.97 13.15 8.03
N VAL A 179 -2.96 12.64 7.32
CA VAL A 179 -2.09 11.56 7.83
C VAL A 179 -1.41 12.00 9.12
N ARG A 180 -0.80 13.19 9.17
CA ARG A 180 -0.14 13.74 10.37
C ARG A 180 -1.07 13.99 11.56
N LYS A 181 -2.34 14.24 11.30
CA LYS A 181 -3.34 14.36 12.36
C LYS A 181 -3.72 13.01 12.96
N LEU A 182 -3.77 11.98 12.14
CA LEU A 182 -4.20 10.64 12.53
C LEU A 182 -3.06 9.80 13.09
N VAL A 183 -1.89 9.87 12.44
CA VAL A 183 -0.69 9.16 12.88
C VAL A 183 0.10 10.09 13.81
N ASN A 184 0.06 9.80 15.07
CA ASN A 184 0.70 10.59 16.12
C ASN A 184 1.66 9.73 16.93
N ARG A 185 2.35 10.35 17.89
CA ARG A 185 3.33 9.66 18.74
C ARG A 185 2.70 8.52 19.56
N ASP A 186 1.46 8.68 20.00
CA ASP A 186 0.77 7.65 20.79
C ASP A 186 0.49 6.41 19.93
N MET A 187 -0.02 6.59 18.71
CA MET A 187 -0.18 5.48 17.75
C MET A 187 1.14 4.76 17.45
N LEU A 188 2.25 5.52 17.27
CA LEU A 188 3.57 4.90 17.07
C LEU A 188 3.99 4.07 18.29
N ASN A 189 3.79 4.58 19.51
CA ASN A 189 4.11 3.86 20.74
C ASN A 189 3.30 2.55 20.85
N GLU A 190 2.03 2.58 20.47
CA GLU A 190 1.19 1.36 20.44
C GLU A 190 1.64 0.37 19.38
N ILE A 191 1.99 0.84 18.16
CA ILE A 191 2.56 -0.02 17.11
C ILE A 191 3.88 -0.65 17.58
N ALA A 192 4.74 0.12 18.24
CA ALA A 192 5.97 -0.39 18.83
C ALA A 192 5.71 -1.45 19.90
N ALA A 193 4.73 -1.22 20.77
CA ALA A 193 4.34 -2.20 21.80
C ALA A 193 3.81 -3.52 21.19
N GLU A 194 3.05 -3.45 20.10
CA GLU A 194 2.58 -4.63 19.38
C GLU A 194 3.72 -5.34 18.62
N TYR A 195 4.68 -4.59 18.09
CA TYR A 195 5.90 -5.13 17.47
C TYR A 195 6.74 -5.92 18.48
N GLU A 196 6.87 -5.43 19.71
CA GLU A 196 7.56 -6.14 20.79
C GLU A 196 6.85 -7.45 21.21
N LYS A 197 5.55 -7.59 20.94
CA LYS A 197 4.81 -8.86 21.07
C LYS A 197 5.01 -9.79 19.86
N GLY A 198 5.88 -9.40 18.92
CA GLY A 198 6.24 -10.15 17.73
C GLY A 198 5.25 -10.01 16.57
N ARG A 199 4.38 -9.00 16.58
CA ARG A 199 3.51 -8.68 15.43
C ARG A 199 4.27 -7.82 14.42
N ILE A 200 3.90 -7.89 13.14
CA ILE A 200 4.61 -7.22 12.04
C ILE A 200 3.62 -6.36 11.25
N LEU A 201 3.99 -5.09 11.03
CA LEU A 201 3.27 -4.16 10.15
C LEU A 201 4.20 -3.76 9.01
N LEU A 202 3.80 -4.04 7.75
CA LEU A 202 4.58 -3.75 6.56
C LEU A 202 3.81 -2.87 5.58
N ILE A 203 4.48 -1.87 5.03
CA ILE A 203 3.94 -0.99 3.98
C ILE A 203 4.82 -1.09 2.74
N GLY A 204 4.18 -1.20 1.57
CA GLY A 204 4.86 -1.24 0.28
C GLY A 204 4.88 0.12 -0.41
N THR A 205 6.02 0.52 -0.94
CA THR A 205 6.21 1.67 -1.84
C THR A 205 7.01 1.27 -3.06
N THR A 206 7.05 2.11 -4.09
CA THR A 206 7.93 1.93 -5.25
C THR A 206 9.00 3.01 -5.25
N ASN A 207 10.27 2.61 -5.23
CA ASN A 207 11.40 3.50 -5.47
C ASN A 207 11.55 3.71 -6.98
N LEU A 208 11.28 4.93 -7.47
CA LEU A 208 11.30 5.25 -8.90
C LEU A 208 12.73 5.28 -9.47
N ASP A 209 13.72 5.70 -8.69
CA ASP A 209 15.11 5.78 -9.16
C ASP A 209 15.64 4.39 -9.55
N SER A 210 15.28 3.38 -8.78
CA SER A 210 15.70 1.98 -9.01
C SER A 210 14.64 1.12 -9.68
N ARG A 211 13.39 1.60 -9.81
CA ARG A 211 12.20 0.86 -10.28
C ARG A 211 11.93 -0.41 -9.46
N ARG A 212 12.15 -0.35 -8.15
CA ARG A 212 12.06 -1.51 -7.25
C ARG A 212 10.93 -1.35 -6.23
N PRO A 213 10.21 -2.42 -5.89
CA PRO A 213 9.36 -2.43 -4.71
C PRO A 213 10.22 -2.38 -3.45
N VAL A 214 9.79 -1.56 -2.50
CA VAL A 214 10.41 -1.45 -1.17
C VAL A 214 9.35 -1.77 -0.11
N ILE A 215 9.65 -2.74 0.75
CA ILE A 215 8.78 -3.12 1.87
C ILE A 215 9.36 -2.52 3.15
N TRP A 216 8.59 -1.64 3.79
CA TRP A 216 8.96 -0.93 5.00
C TRP A 216 8.46 -1.67 6.25
N ASN A 217 9.34 -1.86 7.23
CA ASN A 217 9.01 -2.42 8.54
C ASN A 217 8.57 -1.31 9.49
N MET A 218 7.27 -1.04 9.49
CA MET A 218 6.69 0.06 10.27
C MET A 218 6.81 -0.16 11.78
N GLY A 219 6.86 -1.42 12.22
CA GLY A 219 7.10 -1.77 13.63
C GLY A 219 8.53 -1.42 14.09
N ALA A 220 9.53 -1.74 13.29
CA ALA A 220 10.93 -1.37 13.57
C ALA A 220 11.10 0.16 13.58
N ILE A 221 10.47 0.87 12.64
CA ILE A 221 10.48 2.34 12.59
C ILE A 221 9.79 2.93 13.81
N ALA A 222 8.62 2.43 14.20
CA ALA A 222 7.88 2.89 15.37
C ALA A 222 8.65 2.66 16.68
N SER A 223 9.43 1.59 16.76
CA SER A 223 10.27 1.24 17.92
C SER A 223 11.56 2.07 18.01
N SER A 224 11.87 2.87 16.98
CA SER A 224 13.06 3.71 16.96
C SER A 224 12.97 4.87 17.95
N LYS A 225 14.08 5.18 18.60
CA LYS A 225 14.23 6.36 19.46
C LYS A 225 14.62 7.63 18.70
N ASP A 226 14.87 7.54 17.39
CA ASP A 226 15.19 8.72 16.57
C ASP A 226 13.97 9.63 16.52
N PRO A 227 14.10 10.93 16.82
CA PRO A 227 12.98 11.87 16.80
C PRO A 227 12.35 12.02 15.41
N ARG A 228 13.07 11.69 14.34
CA ARG A 228 12.61 11.71 12.94
C ARG A 228 11.76 10.49 12.56
N ALA A 229 11.65 9.48 13.42
CA ALA A 229 10.95 8.23 13.12
C ALA A 229 9.45 8.46 12.80
N LEU A 230 8.80 9.43 13.46
CA LEU A 230 7.41 9.80 13.16
C LEU A 230 7.29 10.41 11.76
N ASP A 231 8.15 11.37 11.39
CA ASP A 231 8.14 11.97 10.05
C ASP A 231 8.45 10.93 8.96
N LEU A 232 9.35 10.00 9.23
CA LEU A 232 9.61 8.87 8.31
C LEU A 232 8.38 7.98 8.15
N PHE A 233 7.71 7.63 9.24
CA PHE A 233 6.50 6.82 9.22
C PHE A 233 5.41 7.48 8.37
N ASP A 234 5.14 8.78 8.58
CA ASP A 234 4.18 9.57 7.81
C ASP A 234 4.55 9.63 6.33
N ARG A 235 5.85 9.87 6.01
CA ARG A 235 6.34 9.88 4.62
C ARG A 235 6.12 8.56 3.91
N ILE A 236 6.32 7.42 4.59
CA ILE A 236 6.12 6.09 4.00
C ILE A 236 4.62 5.87 3.68
N ILE A 237 3.73 6.22 4.62
CA ILE A 237 2.28 6.13 4.38
C ILE A 237 1.88 6.99 3.18
N LEU A 238 2.34 8.26 3.14
CA LEU A 238 2.04 9.17 2.04
C LEU A 238 2.64 8.69 0.71
N ALA A 239 3.90 8.21 0.74
CA ALA A 239 4.56 7.66 -0.45
C ALA A 239 3.79 6.47 -1.02
N SER A 240 3.32 5.58 -0.13
CA SER A 240 2.50 4.43 -0.53
C SER A 240 1.18 4.84 -1.19
N ALA A 241 0.65 6.03 -0.89
CA ALA A 241 -0.58 6.59 -1.47
C ALA A 241 -0.31 7.63 -2.58
N ALA A 242 0.95 7.87 -2.96
CA ALA A 242 1.33 8.85 -3.98
C ALA A 242 1.23 8.27 -5.40
N ILE A 243 0.02 8.25 -5.96
CA ILE A 243 -0.28 7.72 -7.30
C ILE A 243 0.55 8.49 -8.35
N PRO A 244 1.40 7.81 -9.15
CA PRO A 244 2.26 8.46 -10.14
C PRO A 244 1.48 9.33 -11.13
N GLY A 245 1.95 10.56 -11.34
CA GLY A 245 1.32 11.54 -12.21
C GLY A 245 0.13 12.28 -11.60
N VAL A 246 -0.60 11.67 -10.66
CA VAL A 246 -1.72 12.30 -9.93
C VAL A 246 -1.19 13.09 -8.73
N PHE A 247 -0.39 12.44 -7.89
CA PHE A 247 0.21 13.03 -6.69
C PHE A 247 1.72 13.17 -6.79
N PRO A 248 2.31 14.18 -6.11
CA PRO A 248 3.76 14.35 -6.07
C PRO A 248 4.45 13.11 -5.46
N PRO A 249 5.60 12.71 -6.00
CA PRO A 249 6.43 11.69 -5.36
C PRO A 249 6.95 12.21 -4.01
N VAL A 250 7.17 11.28 -3.09
CA VAL A 250 7.68 11.59 -1.75
C VAL A 250 9.18 11.30 -1.71
N MET A 251 9.97 12.31 -1.30
CA MET A 251 11.40 12.14 -1.07
C MET A 251 11.62 11.53 0.32
N ILE A 252 12.29 10.38 0.36
CA ILE A 252 12.69 9.72 1.60
C ILE A 252 14.20 9.93 1.78
N PRO A 253 14.61 10.69 2.81
CA PRO A 253 16.02 10.93 3.07
C PRO A 253 16.71 9.66 3.59
N VAL A 254 17.88 9.37 3.03
CA VAL A 254 18.72 8.25 3.38
C VAL A 254 20.19 8.68 3.45
N GLU A 255 21.05 7.86 4.03
CA GLU A 255 22.47 8.16 4.18
C GLU A 255 23.35 7.05 3.60
N ILE A 256 24.47 7.44 2.98
CA ILE A 256 25.53 6.53 2.55
C ILE A 256 26.87 7.09 3.04
N ASN A 257 27.52 6.35 3.93
CA ASN A 257 28.79 6.76 4.54
C ASN A 257 28.72 8.19 5.12
N GLY A 258 27.60 8.52 5.79
CA GLY A 258 27.35 9.82 6.44
C GLY A 258 27.02 10.97 5.46
N LYS A 259 26.83 10.69 4.17
CA LYS A 259 26.38 11.68 3.21
C LYS A 259 24.89 11.52 2.92
N PRO A 260 24.13 12.63 2.88
CA PRO A 260 22.70 12.58 2.65
C PRO A 260 22.35 12.41 1.16
N PHE A 261 21.30 11.65 0.88
CA PHE A 261 20.69 11.40 -0.41
C PHE A 261 19.18 11.39 -0.27
N ASP A 262 18.46 11.56 -1.40
CA ASP A 262 17.02 11.36 -1.47
C ASP A 262 16.67 10.17 -2.37
N GLU A 263 15.80 9.30 -1.90
CA GLU A 263 15.11 8.32 -2.72
C GLU A 263 13.73 8.84 -3.09
N MET A 264 13.37 8.76 -4.39
CA MET A 264 12.08 9.18 -4.89
C MET A 264 11.09 8.02 -4.82
N HIS A 265 10.11 8.10 -3.93
CA HIS A 265 9.10 7.07 -3.74
C HIS A 265 7.72 7.50 -4.22
N VAL A 266 7.00 6.54 -4.78
CA VAL A 266 5.59 6.66 -5.19
C VAL A 266 4.80 5.46 -4.68
N ASP A 267 3.50 5.45 -5.01
CA ASP A 267 2.57 4.39 -4.65
C ASP A 267 3.14 2.99 -4.93
N GLY A 268 2.98 2.11 -3.97
CA GLY A 268 3.38 0.71 -4.09
C GLY A 268 2.67 -0.01 -5.23
N GLY A 269 1.48 0.47 -5.60
CA GLY A 269 0.70 -0.01 -6.73
C GLY A 269 1.37 0.13 -8.10
N ALA A 270 2.45 0.93 -8.22
CA ALA A 270 3.28 0.95 -9.42
C ALA A 270 4.03 -0.38 -9.66
N THR A 271 4.25 -1.19 -8.62
CA THR A 271 4.94 -2.50 -8.70
C THR A 271 4.11 -3.67 -8.23
N ALA A 272 3.20 -3.50 -7.28
CA ALA A 272 2.27 -4.52 -6.80
C ALA A 272 1.02 -3.88 -6.18
N GLN A 273 -0.16 -4.39 -6.47
CA GLN A 273 -1.42 -3.91 -5.87
C GLN A 273 -1.64 -4.45 -4.46
N VAL A 274 -1.11 -5.62 -4.15
CA VAL A 274 -1.20 -6.29 -2.85
C VAL A 274 -0.03 -7.26 -2.69
N PHE A 275 0.47 -7.40 -1.46
CA PHE A 275 1.52 -8.37 -1.12
C PHE A 275 1.29 -8.95 0.27
N VAL A 276 1.97 -10.05 0.57
CA VAL A 276 1.96 -10.68 1.90
C VAL A 276 3.39 -10.86 2.41
N TYR A 277 4.13 -11.74 1.76
CA TYR A 277 5.55 -12.02 2.01
C TYR A 277 6.23 -12.42 0.69
N PRO A 278 7.57 -12.33 0.60
CA PRO A 278 8.29 -12.75 -0.61
C PRO A 278 8.04 -14.22 -0.96
N PRO A 279 7.75 -14.57 -2.22
CA PRO A 279 7.42 -15.95 -2.62
C PRO A 279 8.46 -16.99 -2.21
N SER A 280 9.74 -16.66 -2.24
CA SER A 280 10.85 -17.58 -1.91
C SER A 280 11.19 -17.64 -0.41
N LEU A 281 10.47 -16.90 0.46
CA LEU A 281 10.77 -16.84 1.89
C LEU A 281 10.75 -18.23 2.57
N PHE A 282 9.72 -19.02 2.31
CA PHE A 282 9.60 -20.38 2.89
C PHE A 282 10.60 -21.36 2.30
N ASP A 283 11.00 -21.17 1.03
CA ASP A 283 12.07 -21.98 0.43
C ASP A 283 13.41 -21.67 1.08
N LEU A 284 13.70 -20.39 1.33
CA LEU A 284 14.87 -19.96 2.08
C LEU A 284 14.87 -20.51 3.53
N ALA A 285 13.73 -20.46 4.21
CA ALA A 285 13.60 -21.02 5.56
C ALA A 285 13.87 -22.53 5.56
N ARG A 286 13.27 -23.27 4.61
CA ARG A 286 13.50 -24.73 4.45
C ARG A 286 14.97 -25.05 4.15
N SER A 287 15.61 -24.31 3.27
CA SER A 287 17.04 -24.50 2.94
C SER A 287 17.96 -24.32 4.15
N ARG A 288 17.54 -23.50 5.13
CA ARG A 288 18.23 -23.29 6.42
C ARG A 288 17.72 -24.22 7.52
N GLN A 289 16.93 -25.24 7.19
CA GLN A 289 16.37 -26.21 8.14
C GLN A 289 15.48 -25.60 9.24
N ILE A 290 14.88 -24.44 8.97
CA ILE A 290 13.96 -23.79 9.88
C ILE A 290 12.58 -24.45 9.73
N LYS A 291 12.00 -24.91 10.84
CA LYS A 291 10.63 -25.44 10.86
C LYS A 291 9.62 -24.36 10.52
N THR A 292 8.78 -24.61 9.51
CA THR A 292 7.78 -23.64 9.02
C THR A 292 6.33 -24.01 9.36
N ASP A 293 6.08 -25.23 9.80
CA ASP A 293 4.77 -25.83 10.07
C ASP A 293 4.41 -25.88 11.57
N ILE A 294 4.91 -24.92 12.33
CA ILE A 294 4.78 -24.87 13.80
C ILE A 294 3.37 -24.53 14.29
N ARG A 295 2.49 -24.04 13.42
CA ARG A 295 1.10 -23.64 13.72
C ARG A 295 0.26 -23.44 12.46
N LYS A 296 -1.08 -23.43 12.64
CA LYS A 296 -2.02 -23.06 11.58
C LYS A 296 -1.79 -21.61 11.15
N ARG A 297 -1.88 -21.35 9.83
CA ARG A 297 -1.73 -20.02 9.23
C ARG A 297 -2.95 -19.73 8.36
N ASN A 298 -3.57 -18.57 8.59
CA ASN A 298 -4.68 -18.08 7.79
C ASN A 298 -4.27 -16.76 7.15
N LEU A 299 -4.51 -16.61 5.87
CA LEU A 299 -4.29 -15.39 5.12
C LEU A 299 -5.64 -14.81 4.71
N TYR A 300 -5.85 -13.56 5.03
CA TYR A 300 -7.00 -12.77 4.61
C TYR A 300 -6.51 -11.67 3.67
N VAL A 301 -7.01 -11.67 2.44
CA VAL A 301 -6.71 -10.64 1.44
C VAL A 301 -7.97 -9.80 1.24
N ILE A 302 -7.88 -8.51 1.46
CA ILE A 302 -8.93 -7.55 1.17
C ILE A 302 -8.51 -6.77 -0.08
N ARG A 303 -9.17 -7.04 -1.20
CA ARG A 303 -8.99 -6.27 -2.43
C ARG A 303 -9.95 -5.08 -2.40
N ASN A 304 -9.39 -3.89 -2.20
CA ASN A 304 -10.13 -2.63 -2.31
C ASN A 304 -10.35 -2.31 -3.79
N GLY A 305 -11.33 -2.96 -4.38
CA GLY A 305 -11.67 -2.81 -5.79
C GLY A 305 -12.46 -3.99 -6.32
N ARG A 306 -13.00 -3.82 -7.49
CA ARG A 306 -13.76 -4.83 -8.23
C ARG A 306 -12.82 -5.79 -8.95
N LEU A 307 -13.33 -6.98 -9.29
CA LEU A 307 -12.63 -7.98 -10.10
C LEU A 307 -13.34 -8.27 -11.43
N ASP A 308 -14.58 -7.82 -11.56
CA ASP A 308 -15.34 -7.85 -12.80
C ASP A 308 -14.91 -6.70 -13.73
N PRO A 309 -15.01 -6.88 -15.07
CA PRO A 309 -14.71 -5.81 -16.02
C PRO A 309 -15.66 -4.64 -15.87
N GLU A 310 -15.11 -3.45 -15.80
CA GLU A 310 -15.89 -2.20 -15.81
C GLU A 310 -15.92 -1.59 -17.19
N TRP A 311 -17.13 -1.50 -17.76
CA TRP A 311 -17.31 -0.86 -19.04
C TRP A 311 -17.41 0.66 -18.88
N ALA A 312 -16.63 1.41 -19.66
CA ALA A 312 -16.76 2.85 -19.79
C ALA A 312 -16.43 3.29 -21.22
N SER A 313 -17.18 4.26 -21.73
CA SER A 313 -16.84 4.94 -22.99
C SER A 313 -15.64 5.86 -22.74
N VAL A 314 -14.63 5.78 -23.59
CA VAL A 314 -13.38 6.56 -23.46
C VAL A 314 -13.33 7.59 -24.59
N ASP A 315 -13.21 8.87 -24.23
CA ASP A 315 -12.98 9.95 -25.18
C ASP A 315 -11.67 9.72 -25.95
N ARG A 316 -11.69 9.95 -27.28
CA ARG A 316 -10.52 9.82 -28.14
C ARG A 316 -9.57 11.02 -27.99
N ARG A 317 -9.03 11.19 -26.76
CA ARG A 317 -8.04 12.20 -26.38
C ARG A 317 -6.92 11.56 -25.57
N LEU A 318 -5.75 12.21 -25.57
CA LEU A 318 -4.54 11.65 -24.93
C LEU A 318 -4.76 11.29 -23.46
N LEU A 319 -5.23 12.23 -22.65
CA LEU A 319 -5.36 12.03 -21.19
C LEU A 319 -6.43 10.98 -20.83
N PRO A 320 -7.66 10.98 -21.37
CA PRO A 320 -8.62 9.91 -21.14
C PRO A 320 -8.11 8.52 -21.55
N ILE A 321 -7.43 8.42 -22.71
CA ILE A 321 -6.86 7.14 -23.17
C ILE A 321 -5.76 6.67 -22.21
N ALA A 322 -4.82 7.55 -21.84
CA ALA A 322 -3.73 7.21 -20.92
C ALA A 322 -4.26 6.81 -19.53
N GLY A 323 -5.23 7.57 -18.99
CA GLY A 323 -5.86 7.25 -17.71
C GLY A 323 -6.54 5.88 -17.74
N ARG A 324 -7.33 5.58 -18.79
CA ARG A 324 -7.97 4.27 -18.92
C ARG A 324 -6.98 3.11 -19.09
N ALA A 325 -5.90 3.34 -19.84
CA ALA A 325 -4.83 2.35 -19.99
C ALA A 325 -4.14 2.06 -18.64
N ILE A 326 -3.81 3.08 -17.86
CA ILE A 326 -3.22 2.93 -16.52
C ILE A 326 -4.18 2.18 -15.59
N SER A 327 -5.47 2.57 -15.56
CA SER A 327 -6.49 1.86 -14.78
C SER A 327 -6.59 0.37 -15.17
N SER A 328 -6.51 0.06 -16.48
CA SER A 328 -6.52 -1.33 -16.96
C SER A 328 -5.28 -2.10 -16.52
N LEU A 329 -4.09 -1.48 -16.53
CA LEU A 329 -2.85 -2.09 -16.02
C LEU A 329 -2.95 -2.37 -14.51
N ILE A 330 -3.45 -1.42 -13.72
CA ILE A 330 -3.66 -1.55 -12.28
C ILE A 330 -4.62 -2.70 -11.97
N HIS A 331 -5.75 -2.77 -12.68
CA HIS A 331 -6.73 -3.86 -12.53
C HIS A 331 -6.11 -5.22 -12.85
N SER A 332 -5.47 -5.34 -14.02
CA SER A 332 -4.81 -6.59 -14.46
C SER A 332 -3.70 -7.04 -13.52
N GLN A 333 -2.88 -6.11 -13.05
CA GLN A 333 -1.83 -6.39 -12.06
C GLN A 333 -2.45 -6.90 -10.75
N GLY A 334 -3.52 -6.24 -10.25
CA GLY A 334 -4.20 -6.66 -9.03
C GLY A 334 -4.74 -8.08 -9.10
N VAL A 335 -5.36 -8.45 -10.23
CA VAL A 335 -5.80 -9.84 -10.47
C VAL A 335 -4.59 -10.79 -10.47
N GLY A 336 -3.50 -10.45 -11.16
CA GLY A 336 -2.27 -11.25 -11.20
C GLY A 336 -1.66 -11.44 -9.80
N ASP A 337 -1.68 -10.41 -8.95
CA ASP A 337 -1.19 -10.50 -7.57
C ASP A 337 -2.01 -11.49 -6.74
N LEU A 338 -3.35 -11.49 -6.89
CA LEU A 338 -4.22 -12.45 -6.20
C LEU A 338 -3.88 -13.90 -6.58
N TYR A 339 -3.63 -14.18 -7.87
CA TYR A 339 -3.19 -15.48 -8.32
C TYR A 339 -1.83 -15.88 -7.75
N ARG A 340 -0.86 -14.98 -7.80
CA ARG A 340 0.47 -15.19 -7.24
C ARG A 340 0.40 -15.50 -5.75
N ILE A 341 -0.33 -14.71 -4.97
CA ILE A 341 -0.51 -14.90 -3.53
C ILE A 341 -1.20 -16.24 -3.24
N TYR A 342 -2.25 -16.58 -4.00
CA TYR A 342 -2.96 -17.85 -3.83
C TYR A 342 -2.04 -19.07 -4.07
N LEU A 343 -1.28 -19.07 -5.16
CA LEU A 343 -0.37 -20.16 -5.47
C LEU A 343 0.72 -20.33 -4.41
N VAL A 344 1.28 -19.22 -3.93
CA VAL A 344 2.27 -19.20 -2.84
C VAL A 344 1.63 -19.69 -1.53
N ALA A 345 0.47 -19.17 -1.15
CA ALA A 345 -0.25 -19.61 0.05
C ALA A 345 -0.55 -21.11 0.02
N LYS A 346 -1.04 -21.63 -1.12
CA LYS A 346 -1.33 -23.06 -1.31
C LYS A 346 -0.07 -23.91 -1.19
N ARG A 347 1.05 -23.51 -1.83
CA ARG A 347 2.34 -24.19 -1.73
C ARG A 347 2.83 -24.27 -0.28
N ASP A 348 2.67 -23.17 0.47
CA ASP A 348 3.19 -23.01 1.81
C ASP A 348 2.22 -23.50 2.92
N GLY A 349 1.07 -24.09 2.53
CA GLY A 349 0.07 -24.60 3.49
C GLY A 349 -0.61 -23.51 4.30
N VAL A 350 -0.87 -22.35 3.71
CA VAL A 350 -1.57 -21.20 4.31
C VAL A 350 -3.00 -21.18 3.78
N ASP A 351 -3.99 -21.10 4.69
CA ASP A 351 -5.42 -21.04 4.32
C ASP A 351 -5.74 -19.66 3.72
N TYR A 352 -6.08 -19.65 2.44
CA TYR A 352 -6.33 -18.44 1.66
C TYR A 352 -7.79 -18.00 1.77
N ASN A 353 -8.02 -16.72 2.06
CA ASN A 353 -9.34 -16.10 2.18
C ASN A 353 -9.32 -14.75 1.48
N LEU A 354 -10.23 -14.53 0.51
CA LEU A 354 -10.29 -13.31 -0.28
C LEU A 354 -11.64 -12.60 -0.11
N ALA A 355 -11.57 -11.28 0.07
CA ALA A 355 -12.69 -10.36 -0.01
C ALA A 355 -12.45 -9.30 -1.09
N TYR A 356 -13.51 -8.91 -1.80
CA TYR A 356 -13.48 -7.86 -2.83
C TYR A 356 -14.87 -7.27 -3.04
N ILE A 357 -14.95 -6.14 -3.74
CA ILE A 357 -16.22 -5.47 -4.05
C ILE A 357 -16.99 -6.32 -5.08
N GLY A 358 -18.14 -6.84 -4.67
CA GLY A 358 -18.97 -7.68 -5.52
C GLY A 358 -19.77 -6.90 -6.58
N PRO A 359 -20.30 -7.59 -7.60
CA PRO A 359 -21.07 -6.98 -8.68
C PRO A 359 -22.40 -6.37 -8.22
N GLU A 360 -22.91 -6.78 -7.05
CA GLU A 360 -24.12 -6.26 -6.43
C GLU A 360 -23.99 -4.82 -5.91
N PHE A 361 -22.77 -4.34 -5.67
CA PHE A 361 -22.51 -2.94 -5.35
C PHE A 361 -22.52 -2.12 -6.64
N ASN A 362 -23.51 -1.27 -6.85
CA ASN A 362 -23.75 -0.54 -8.09
C ASN A 362 -23.99 0.97 -7.88
N THR A 363 -23.56 1.51 -6.74
CA THR A 363 -23.62 2.94 -6.46
C THR A 363 -22.78 3.73 -7.48
N VAL A 364 -23.34 4.82 -8.00
CA VAL A 364 -22.66 5.64 -9.00
C VAL A 364 -21.49 6.36 -8.36
N HIS A 365 -20.32 6.21 -8.94
CA HIS A 365 -19.09 6.92 -8.62
C HIS A 365 -19.01 8.18 -9.51
N LYS A 366 -19.18 9.37 -8.94
CA LYS A 366 -19.25 10.62 -9.69
C LYS A 366 -17.89 11.26 -9.93
N GLU A 367 -17.02 11.17 -8.93
CA GLU A 367 -15.66 11.71 -8.95
C GLU A 367 -14.81 10.96 -7.93
N GLU A 368 -13.50 11.03 -8.07
CA GLU A 368 -12.56 10.44 -7.12
C GLU A 368 -12.77 11.01 -5.70
N PHE A 369 -12.85 10.13 -4.71
CA PHE A 369 -13.13 10.43 -3.30
C PHE A 369 -14.53 11.03 -3.05
N ASP A 370 -15.52 10.68 -3.89
CA ASP A 370 -16.93 11.04 -3.65
C ASP A 370 -17.39 10.51 -2.29
N ASN A 371 -17.70 11.42 -1.37
CA ASN A 371 -18.09 11.07 -0.01
C ASN A 371 -19.36 10.21 0.06
N ALA A 372 -20.33 10.43 -0.82
CA ALA A 372 -21.55 9.63 -0.86
C ALA A 372 -21.28 8.19 -1.33
N TYR A 373 -20.40 8.04 -2.34
CA TYR A 373 -19.92 6.74 -2.81
C TYR A 373 -19.16 6.00 -1.70
N MET A 374 -18.18 6.66 -1.06
CA MET A 374 -17.38 6.08 0.01
C MET A 374 -18.23 5.63 1.20
N LYS A 375 -19.23 6.44 1.61
CA LYS A 375 -20.19 6.04 2.66
C LYS A 375 -20.99 4.80 2.27
N ALA A 376 -21.54 4.78 1.06
CA ALA A 376 -22.30 3.62 0.59
C ALA A 376 -21.44 2.36 0.50
N LEU A 377 -20.19 2.51 0.05
CA LEU A 377 -19.24 1.40 -0.05
C LEU A 377 -18.78 0.89 1.32
N PHE A 378 -18.56 1.81 2.28
CA PHE A 378 -18.28 1.46 3.66
C PHE A 378 -19.41 0.64 4.28
N GLU A 379 -20.67 1.12 4.17
CA GLU A 379 -21.84 0.41 4.72
C GLU A 379 -22.04 -0.94 4.04
N TYR A 380 -21.80 -1.03 2.71
CA TYR A 380 -21.83 -2.31 2.01
C TYR A 380 -20.82 -3.32 2.60
N GLY A 381 -19.55 -2.93 2.75
CA GLY A 381 -18.53 -3.79 3.36
C GLY A 381 -18.85 -4.16 4.83
N TYR A 382 -19.34 -3.19 5.60
CA TYR A 382 -19.77 -3.37 6.98
C TYR A 382 -20.90 -4.39 7.12
N ASP A 383 -21.96 -4.25 6.32
CA ASP A 383 -23.12 -5.14 6.35
C ASP A 383 -22.76 -6.58 5.97
N LEU A 384 -21.90 -6.75 4.95
CA LEU A 384 -21.41 -8.06 4.55
C LEU A 384 -20.65 -8.75 5.70
N ALA A 385 -19.80 -8.02 6.44
CA ALA A 385 -18.93 -8.60 7.43
C ALA A 385 -19.64 -8.84 8.79
N ARG A 386 -20.50 -7.93 9.25
CA ARG A 386 -21.23 -8.09 10.51
C ARG A 386 -22.16 -9.32 10.53
N ASN A 387 -22.59 -9.76 9.34
CA ASN A 387 -23.44 -10.93 9.17
C ASN A 387 -22.65 -12.23 8.85
N GLY A 388 -21.32 -12.16 8.90
CA GLY A 388 -20.43 -13.28 8.57
C GLY A 388 -20.06 -13.30 7.08
N TYR A 389 -18.97 -12.63 6.74
CA TYR A 389 -18.47 -12.56 5.36
C TYR A 389 -18.13 -13.95 4.81
N GLN A 390 -18.60 -14.24 3.59
CA GLN A 390 -18.32 -15.49 2.88
C GLN A 390 -17.00 -15.39 2.10
N TRP A 391 -15.89 -15.61 2.82
CA TRP A 391 -14.54 -15.53 2.25
C TRP A 391 -14.35 -16.47 1.07
N LYS A 392 -13.93 -15.94 -0.06
CA LYS A 392 -13.58 -16.72 -1.24
C LYS A 392 -12.27 -17.46 -1.01
N LYS A 393 -12.24 -18.76 -1.34
CA LYS A 393 -11.07 -19.64 -1.12
C LYS A 393 -10.14 -19.71 -2.32
N THR A 394 -10.52 -19.07 -3.42
CA THR A 394 -9.75 -19.01 -4.68
C THR A 394 -9.82 -17.60 -5.26
N PRO A 395 -8.86 -17.20 -6.08
CA PRO A 395 -8.99 -16.05 -6.96
C PRO A 395 -10.15 -16.22 -7.96
N PRO A 396 -10.66 -15.13 -8.56
CA PRO A 396 -11.71 -15.20 -9.57
C PRO A 396 -11.28 -16.09 -10.76
N PHE A 397 -12.26 -16.70 -11.45
CA PHE A 397 -12.06 -17.57 -12.62
C PHE A 397 -11.36 -18.93 -12.36
N LEU A 398 -10.94 -19.23 -11.12
CA LEU A 398 -10.45 -20.57 -10.73
C LEU A 398 -11.54 -21.47 -10.15
N GLU A 399 -12.71 -20.95 -9.82
CA GLU A 399 -13.87 -21.80 -9.50
C GLU A 399 -14.23 -22.56 -10.77
N SER A 400 -14.13 -23.88 -10.68
CA SER A 400 -14.28 -24.84 -11.78
C SER A 400 -15.17 -24.36 -12.90
N SER A 401 -14.62 -24.28 -14.11
CA SER A 401 -15.40 -24.24 -15.34
C SER A 401 -16.64 -25.13 -15.17
N LYS A 402 -17.85 -24.57 -15.27
CA LYS A 402 -19.03 -25.36 -15.59
C LYS A 402 -18.60 -26.31 -16.72
N PRO A 403 -18.88 -27.62 -16.65
CA PRO A 403 -18.55 -28.51 -17.76
C PRO A 403 -19.05 -27.83 -19.04
N LEU A 404 -18.18 -27.71 -20.03
CA LEU A 404 -18.56 -27.24 -21.36
C LEU A 404 -19.86 -27.96 -21.73
N PRO A 405 -20.90 -27.28 -22.25
CA PRO A 405 -22.07 -27.95 -22.72
C PRO A 405 -21.62 -29.07 -23.66
N GLN A 406 -21.93 -30.32 -23.31
CA GLN A 406 -21.73 -31.44 -24.21
C GLN A 406 -22.64 -31.19 -25.42
N GLY A 407 -22.09 -30.75 -26.54
CA GLY A 407 -22.85 -30.47 -27.73
C GLY A 407 -22.20 -29.51 -28.71
N LEU A 408 -20.95 -29.69 -29.03
CA LEU A 408 -20.34 -29.28 -30.29
C LEU A 408 -19.40 -30.40 -30.74
N SER A 409 -20.00 -31.53 -31.05
CA SER A 409 -19.44 -32.49 -32.02
C SER A 409 -20.17 -32.23 -33.32
N ASP A 410 -19.44 -31.75 -34.28
CA ASP A 410 -19.53 -31.69 -35.74
C ASP A 410 -19.43 -30.30 -36.33
#